data_a715339a60830067223e528180188c84
#
_entry.id   a715339a60830067223e528180188c84
#
_cell.length_a   1.000
_cell.length_b   1.000
_cell.length_c   1.000
_cell.angle_alpha   90.00
_cell.angle_beta   90.00
_cell.angle_gamma   90.00
#
_symmetry.space_group_name_H-M   'P 1'
#
loop_
_entity.id
_entity.type
_entity.pdbx_description
1 polymer ?
#
loop_
_entity_poly.entity_id
_entity_poly.type
_entity_poly.pdbx_seq_one_letter_code
_entity_poly.pdbx_strand_id
1 'polypeptide(L)'
;MSGFLLASCDAPVSEGQHTKYVMVIHGGAGTINKESMTPEKEQAYKEALTEALQAGYDQIKEGRASLDAVQSAINVMENSPLFNAGKGAVFTHDGKNELDASIMDGATLKAGAVAGVTNLKNPINAARAVMDKSEHVMMVGRGAEIFAAANGCDTVPPSYFFTQERWDQLQRMISQEETGHAAFNDIDPKSSSISGVSGKDKKFGTVGAVALDKSGNLAAGTSTGGMTNKKYGRVGDAPIIGAGTYCNNATAGISSTGWGEFYIREVAANRLSSLMELKGLSVDDAARRVIDEIGKMGGNGGIIALDKAGNVGMEFNTPGMYRGMIDENGKVSIFIYKE
;
A
#
# COMPACT_ATOMS: atom_id res chain seq x y z
N MET A 1 15.54 -37.76 -62.30
CA MET A 1 14.57 -37.17 -61.35
C MET A 1 15.37 -36.61 -60.18
N SER A 2 15.65 -35.30 -60.22
CA SER A 2 16.39 -34.61 -59.15
C SER A 2 15.40 -33.95 -58.18
N GLY A 3 15.41 -34.46 -56.97
CA GLY A 3 14.57 -33.85 -55.87
C GLY A 3 15.28 -32.64 -55.24
N PHE A 4 14.70 -31.48 -55.33
CA PHE A 4 15.10 -30.29 -54.58
C PHE A 4 14.55 -30.38 -53.16
N LEU A 5 15.42 -30.48 -52.17
CA LEU A 5 15.10 -30.26 -50.75
C LEU A 5 15.15 -28.75 -50.48
N LEU A 6 13.97 -28.15 -50.23
CA LEU A 6 13.85 -26.80 -49.65
C LEU A 6 14.11 -26.89 -48.16
N ALA A 7 15.26 -26.40 -47.71
CA ALA A 7 15.54 -26.17 -46.29
C ALA A 7 14.85 -24.87 -45.90
N SER A 8 13.80 -24.96 -45.05
CA SER A 8 13.20 -23.84 -44.38
C SER A 8 14.13 -23.39 -43.25
N CYS A 9 14.73 -22.21 -43.38
CA CYS A 9 15.41 -21.54 -42.27
C CYS A 9 14.38 -20.78 -41.47
N ASP A 10 13.87 -21.41 -40.41
CA ASP A 10 13.19 -20.69 -39.36
C ASP A 10 14.26 -19.91 -38.57
N ALA A 11 14.29 -18.60 -38.75
CA ALA A 11 15.06 -17.69 -37.88
C ALA A 11 14.48 -17.77 -36.45
N PRO A 12 15.30 -17.90 -35.39
CA PRO A 12 14.79 -17.87 -34.04
C PRO A 12 14.17 -16.49 -33.78
N VAL A 13 12.89 -16.50 -33.46
CA VAL A 13 12.21 -15.33 -32.87
C VAL A 13 12.98 -15.01 -31.61
N SER A 14 13.60 -13.83 -31.54
CA SER A 14 14.20 -13.32 -30.31
C SER A 14 13.08 -13.16 -29.29
N GLU A 15 12.94 -14.09 -28.37
CA GLU A 15 12.17 -13.88 -27.15
C GLU A 15 12.73 -12.64 -26.48
N GLY A 16 11.97 -11.56 -26.48
CA GLY A 16 12.31 -10.35 -25.76
C GLY A 16 12.60 -10.76 -24.31
N GLN A 17 13.78 -10.43 -23.80
CA GLN A 17 14.15 -10.73 -22.42
C GLN A 17 13.07 -10.19 -21.48
N HIS A 18 12.30 -11.11 -20.86
CA HIS A 18 11.28 -10.76 -19.88
C HIS A 18 11.99 -10.18 -18.65
N THR A 19 11.75 -8.91 -18.34
CA THR A 19 12.31 -8.26 -17.17
C THR A 19 11.64 -8.82 -15.91
N LYS A 20 12.42 -9.50 -15.06
CA LYS A 20 11.95 -10.03 -13.80
C LYS A 20 12.08 -8.98 -12.71
N TYR A 21 10.95 -8.47 -12.23
CA TYR A 21 10.93 -7.60 -11.06
C TYR A 21 10.95 -8.43 -9.78
N VAL A 22 11.70 -7.95 -8.79
CA VAL A 22 11.85 -8.63 -7.50
C VAL A 22 11.23 -7.85 -6.35
N MET A 23 10.88 -6.58 -6.59
CA MET A 23 10.15 -5.80 -5.60
C MET A 23 9.34 -4.69 -6.26
N VAL A 24 8.17 -4.42 -5.68
CA VAL A 24 7.29 -3.30 -6.03
C VAL A 24 6.77 -2.64 -4.77
N ILE A 25 6.71 -1.29 -4.77
CA ILE A 25 6.26 -0.49 -3.63
C ILE A 25 5.22 0.55 -4.04
N HIS A 26 4.43 1.01 -3.07
CA HIS A 26 3.65 2.23 -3.20
C HIS A 26 3.80 3.14 -1.98
N GLY A 27 3.72 4.44 -2.20
CA GLY A 27 3.71 5.48 -1.19
C GLY A 27 2.33 6.16 -1.06
N GLY A 28 1.28 5.53 -1.60
CA GLY A 28 -0.09 6.03 -1.55
C GLY A 28 -0.63 6.51 -2.89
N ALA A 29 -1.97 6.42 -3.04
CA ALA A 29 -2.73 6.95 -4.16
C ALA A 29 -3.66 8.08 -3.69
N GLY A 30 -4.00 9.02 -4.58
CA GLY A 30 -4.89 10.13 -4.22
C GLY A 30 -4.87 11.28 -5.22
N THR A 31 -5.23 12.47 -4.75
CA THR A 31 -5.23 13.73 -5.53
C THR A 31 -3.79 14.23 -5.72
N ILE A 32 -3.01 13.49 -6.50
CA ILE A 32 -1.59 13.79 -6.77
C ILE A 32 -1.52 14.33 -8.20
N ASN A 33 -1.57 15.66 -8.33
CA ASN A 33 -1.56 16.34 -9.61
C ASN A 33 -0.21 17.03 -9.84
N LYS A 34 0.25 17.01 -11.08
CA LYS A 34 1.53 17.61 -11.47
C LYS A 34 1.53 19.13 -11.25
N GLU A 35 0.39 19.81 -11.46
CA GLU A 35 0.25 21.26 -11.29
C GLU A 35 0.38 21.70 -9.80
N SER A 36 0.09 20.83 -8.85
CA SER A 36 0.19 21.13 -7.41
C SER A 36 1.48 20.60 -6.76
N MET A 37 2.35 19.97 -7.55
CA MET A 37 3.60 19.38 -7.08
C MET A 37 4.79 20.29 -7.43
N THR A 38 5.53 20.77 -6.42
CA THR A 38 6.78 21.49 -6.71
C THR A 38 7.88 20.52 -7.13
N PRO A 39 8.85 20.94 -7.95
CA PRO A 39 9.97 20.09 -8.37
C PRO A 39 10.73 19.49 -7.18
N GLU A 40 10.94 20.26 -6.12
CA GLU A 40 11.65 19.83 -4.90
C GLU A 40 10.87 18.73 -4.17
N LYS A 41 9.54 18.88 -4.07
CA LYS A 41 8.67 17.87 -3.43
C LYS A 41 8.60 16.61 -4.27
N GLU A 42 8.51 16.72 -5.59
CA GLU A 42 8.54 15.58 -6.50
C GLU A 42 9.85 14.80 -6.37
N GLN A 43 10.98 15.52 -6.35
CA GLN A 43 12.30 14.92 -6.19
C GLN A 43 12.44 14.22 -4.83
N ALA A 44 11.99 14.85 -3.74
CA ALA A 44 12.01 14.23 -2.41
C ALA A 44 11.22 12.91 -2.35
N TYR A 45 10.05 12.83 -2.99
CA TYR A 45 9.29 11.58 -3.10
C TYR A 45 10.03 10.52 -3.92
N LYS A 46 10.64 10.92 -5.05
CA LYS A 46 11.42 9.99 -5.88
C LYS A 46 12.62 9.42 -5.14
N GLU A 47 13.33 10.25 -4.39
CA GLU A 47 14.47 9.85 -3.56
C GLU A 47 14.03 8.88 -2.45
N ALA A 48 12.98 9.20 -1.71
CA ALA A 48 12.48 8.35 -0.63
C ALA A 48 11.95 6.99 -1.13
N LEU A 49 11.28 6.96 -2.29
CA LEU A 49 10.85 5.70 -2.92
C LEU A 49 12.06 4.89 -3.42
N THR A 50 13.07 5.55 -3.98
CA THR A 50 14.30 4.88 -4.41
C THR A 50 15.04 4.28 -3.22
N GLU A 51 15.17 5.01 -2.11
CA GLU A 51 15.76 4.53 -0.87
C GLU A 51 15.00 3.30 -0.33
N ALA A 52 13.68 3.35 -0.31
CA ALA A 52 12.84 2.24 0.14
C ALA A 52 13.03 0.98 -0.72
N LEU A 53 13.03 1.12 -2.05
CA LEU A 53 13.30 0.00 -2.97
C LEU A 53 14.70 -0.57 -2.77
N GLN A 54 15.71 0.30 -2.63
CA GLN A 54 17.08 -0.14 -2.44
C GLN A 54 17.27 -0.89 -1.12
N ALA A 55 16.68 -0.38 -0.02
CA ALA A 55 16.73 -1.05 1.28
C ALA A 55 16.12 -2.46 1.24
N GLY A 56 15.00 -2.64 0.54
CA GLY A 56 14.41 -3.96 0.34
C GLY A 56 15.23 -4.85 -0.62
N TYR A 57 15.72 -4.29 -1.71
CA TYR A 57 16.54 -5.01 -2.68
C TYR A 57 17.85 -5.53 -2.08
N ASP A 58 18.49 -4.76 -1.20
CA ASP A 58 19.73 -5.19 -0.54
C ASP A 58 19.49 -6.45 0.32
N GLN A 59 18.33 -6.58 0.98
CA GLN A 59 17.94 -7.82 1.68
C GLN A 59 17.85 -9.01 0.70
N ILE A 60 17.19 -8.82 -0.46
CA ILE A 60 17.08 -9.87 -1.48
C ILE A 60 18.46 -10.22 -2.04
N LYS A 61 19.29 -9.22 -2.32
CA LYS A 61 20.66 -9.41 -2.84
C LYS A 61 21.54 -10.22 -1.89
N GLU A 62 21.41 -9.98 -0.58
CA GLU A 62 22.08 -10.73 0.48
C GLU A 62 21.51 -12.15 0.68
N GLY A 63 20.40 -12.53 -0.02
CA GLY A 63 19.78 -13.84 0.07
C GLY A 63 18.85 -13.99 1.27
N ARG A 64 18.39 -12.88 1.87
CA ARG A 64 17.39 -12.87 2.93
C ARG A 64 15.99 -13.11 2.38
N ALA A 65 15.05 -13.40 3.26
CA ALA A 65 13.66 -13.68 2.90
C ALA A 65 12.94 -12.42 2.36
N SER A 66 11.95 -12.63 1.50
CA SER A 66 11.05 -11.59 0.99
C SER A 66 10.38 -10.77 2.10
N LEU A 67 10.07 -11.40 3.23
CA LEU A 67 9.55 -10.73 4.43
C LEU A 67 10.50 -9.64 4.97
N ASP A 68 11.82 -9.91 4.97
CA ASP A 68 12.82 -8.95 5.46
C ASP A 68 12.95 -7.77 4.48
N ALA A 69 12.81 -8.03 3.17
CA ALA A 69 12.79 -7.02 2.15
C ALA A 69 11.57 -6.09 2.28
N VAL A 70 10.37 -6.66 2.43
CA VAL A 70 9.13 -5.91 2.66
C VAL A 70 9.23 -5.05 3.91
N GLN A 71 9.67 -5.63 5.02
CA GLN A 71 9.85 -4.92 6.29
C GLN A 71 10.84 -3.76 6.16
N SER A 72 12.00 -3.98 5.51
CA SER A 72 13.02 -2.95 5.32
C SER A 72 12.52 -1.78 4.48
N ALA A 73 11.84 -2.04 3.37
CA ALA A 73 11.28 -0.99 2.52
C ALA A 73 10.20 -0.18 3.23
N ILE A 74 9.29 -0.85 3.96
CA ILE A 74 8.24 -0.16 4.70
C ILE A 74 8.83 0.65 5.85
N ASN A 75 9.86 0.17 6.54
CA ASN A 75 10.55 0.92 7.60
C ASN A 75 11.13 2.24 7.09
N VAL A 76 11.72 2.28 5.89
CA VAL A 76 12.18 3.53 5.27
C VAL A 76 11.03 4.50 5.08
N MET A 77 9.89 4.03 4.56
CA MET A 77 8.73 4.87 4.33
C MET A 77 8.04 5.31 5.63
N GLU A 78 7.96 4.45 6.66
CA GLU A 78 7.44 4.79 8.00
C GLU A 78 8.31 5.82 8.73
N ASN A 79 9.62 5.83 8.49
CA ASN A 79 10.56 6.79 9.08
C ASN A 79 10.56 8.14 8.34
N SER A 80 9.93 8.24 7.18
CA SER A 80 9.83 9.46 6.37
C SER A 80 8.56 10.26 6.71
N PRO A 81 8.64 11.60 6.87
CA PRO A 81 7.46 12.44 7.07
C PRO A 81 6.61 12.61 5.81
N LEU A 82 7.09 12.17 4.65
CA LEU A 82 6.43 12.35 3.36
C LEU A 82 5.18 11.47 3.21
N PHE A 83 5.21 10.24 3.74
CA PHE A 83 4.15 9.26 3.55
C PHE A 83 3.19 9.22 4.74
N ASN A 84 1.94 8.81 4.50
CA ASN A 84 0.96 8.59 5.56
C ASN A 84 1.14 7.21 6.21
N ALA A 85 2.24 7.03 6.89
CA ALA A 85 2.59 5.87 7.71
C ALA A 85 3.67 6.29 8.70
N GLY A 86 3.71 5.69 9.89
CA GLY A 86 4.73 6.02 10.90
C GLY A 86 4.82 7.52 11.16
N LYS A 87 6.02 8.10 10.96
CA LYS A 87 6.33 9.50 11.25
C LYS A 87 5.48 10.52 10.48
N GLY A 88 5.01 10.20 9.26
CA GLY A 88 4.18 11.07 8.44
C GLY A 88 2.69 10.80 8.55
N ALA A 89 2.25 10.01 9.54
CA ALA A 89 0.86 9.63 9.72
C ALA A 89 -0.06 10.83 9.94
N VAL A 90 -1.27 10.73 9.40
CA VAL A 90 -2.35 11.71 9.59
C VAL A 90 -2.90 11.66 11.02
N PHE A 91 -3.62 12.70 11.39
CA PHE A 91 -4.26 12.81 12.70
C PHE A 91 -5.71 12.35 12.68
N THR A 92 -6.13 11.73 13.78
CA THR A 92 -7.54 11.47 14.11
C THR A 92 -8.26 12.78 14.41
N HIS A 93 -9.58 12.75 14.53
CA HIS A 93 -10.39 13.88 14.96
C HIS A 93 -9.93 14.47 16.33
N ASP A 94 -9.48 13.59 17.22
CA ASP A 94 -9.01 13.97 18.58
C ASP A 94 -7.55 14.47 18.59
N GLY A 95 -6.94 14.68 17.42
CA GLY A 95 -5.56 15.19 17.31
C GLY A 95 -4.48 14.16 17.70
N LYS A 96 -4.77 12.87 17.57
CA LYS A 96 -3.82 11.77 17.83
C LYS A 96 -3.42 11.09 16.53
N ASN A 97 -2.25 10.43 16.51
CA ASN A 97 -1.88 9.52 15.43
C ASN A 97 -2.19 8.09 15.88
N GLU A 98 -3.00 7.38 15.12
CA GLU A 98 -3.30 5.95 15.28
C GLU A 98 -2.86 5.22 14.02
N LEU A 99 -2.02 4.22 14.20
CA LEU A 99 -1.30 3.54 13.12
C LEU A 99 -1.78 2.11 12.98
N ASP A 100 -1.80 1.64 11.74
CA ASP A 100 -2.23 0.29 11.38
C ASP A 100 -1.18 -0.32 10.43
N ALA A 101 -0.88 -1.61 10.55
CA ALA A 101 -0.01 -2.32 9.62
C ALA A 101 -0.32 -3.81 9.56
N SER A 102 0.02 -4.44 8.44
CA SER A 102 0.00 -5.89 8.28
C SER A 102 1.12 -6.39 7.38
N ILE A 103 1.50 -7.64 7.58
CA ILE A 103 2.48 -8.36 6.77
C ILE A 103 2.04 -9.81 6.59
N MET A 104 2.31 -10.40 5.42
CA MET A 104 1.92 -11.78 5.11
C MET A 104 3.00 -12.49 4.31
N ASP A 105 3.26 -13.74 4.67
CA ASP A 105 4.14 -14.67 3.98
C ASP A 105 3.36 -15.51 2.96
N GLY A 106 3.77 -15.45 1.70
CA GLY A 106 3.10 -16.17 0.62
C GLY A 106 3.37 -17.68 0.60
N ALA A 107 4.44 -18.13 1.24
CA ALA A 107 4.80 -19.56 1.27
C ALA A 107 3.98 -20.34 2.31
N THR A 108 3.75 -19.75 3.47
CA THR A 108 3.11 -20.42 4.62
C THR A 108 1.70 -19.89 4.89
N LEU A 109 1.30 -18.81 4.27
CA LEU A 109 0.09 -18.01 4.53
C LEU A 109 0.03 -17.46 5.97
N LYS A 110 1.13 -17.48 6.71
CA LYS A 110 1.21 -16.80 8.00
C LYS A 110 1.11 -15.30 7.79
N ALA A 111 0.41 -14.64 8.70
CA ALA A 111 0.21 -13.22 8.67
C ALA A 111 0.24 -12.61 10.07
N GLY A 112 0.56 -11.33 10.15
CA GLY A 112 0.46 -10.57 11.37
C GLY A 112 -0.01 -9.16 11.10
N ALA A 113 -0.78 -8.60 12.03
CA ALA A 113 -1.34 -7.26 11.91
C ALA A 113 -1.43 -6.54 13.25
N VAL A 114 -1.32 -5.22 13.21
CA VAL A 114 -1.63 -4.34 14.34
C VAL A 114 -2.53 -3.20 13.87
N ALA A 115 -3.44 -2.74 14.74
CA ALA A 115 -4.31 -1.61 14.44
C ALA A 115 -4.51 -0.69 15.65
N GLY A 116 -4.68 0.62 15.42
CA GLY A 116 -4.94 1.61 16.44
C GLY A 116 -3.80 1.76 17.46
N VAL A 117 -2.54 1.53 17.05
CA VAL A 117 -1.37 1.72 17.89
C VAL A 117 -0.88 3.15 17.81
N THR A 118 -0.35 3.70 18.93
CA THR A 118 -0.08 5.14 19.05
C THR A 118 1.37 5.48 19.41
N ASN A 119 2.17 4.48 19.79
CA ASN A 119 3.52 4.67 20.30
C ASN A 119 4.58 3.76 19.65
N LEU A 120 4.22 2.94 18.67
CA LEU A 120 5.16 2.07 17.96
C LEU A 120 5.82 2.86 16.83
N LYS A 121 7.15 2.99 16.87
CA LYS A 121 7.92 3.74 15.87
C LYS A 121 7.66 3.21 14.45
N ASN A 122 7.69 1.89 14.31
CA ASN A 122 7.49 1.18 13.06
C ASN A 122 6.40 0.10 13.23
N PRO A 123 5.13 0.39 12.93
CA PRO A 123 4.03 -0.57 13.07
C PRO A 123 4.24 -1.87 12.30
N ILE A 124 4.93 -1.84 11.16
CA ILE A 124 5.23 -3.06 10.38
C ILE A 124 6.09 -4.05 11.16
N ASN A 125 6.99 -3.58 12.03
CA ASN A 125 7.80 -4.44 12.88
C ASN A 125 6.95 -5.15 13.93
N ALA A 126 5.94 -4.47 14.46
CA ALA A 126 4.98 -5.06 15.38
C ALA A 126 4.07 -6.08 14.67
N ALA A 127 3.60 -5.79 13.45
CA ALA A 127 2.86 -6.76 12.63
C ALA A 127 3.70 -8.02 12.37
N ARG A 128 4.99 -7.85 12.05
CA ARG A 128 5.93 -8.96 11.90
C ARG A 128 6.10 -9.75 13.21
N ALA A 129 6.23 -9.08 14.34
CA ALA A 129 6.34 -9.73 15.64
C ALA A 129 5.07 -10.53 15.99
N VAL A 130 3.88 -10.03 15.68
CA VAL A 130 2.61 -10.76 15.83
C VAL A 130 2.63 -12.05 15.03
N MET A 131 3.05 -12.02 13.77
CA MET A 131 3.15 -13.20 12.90
C MET A 131 4.16 -14.23 13.41
N ASP A 132 5.34 -13.78 13.85
CA ASP A 132 6.47 -14.69 14.15
C ASP A 132 6.46 -15.22 15.60
N LYS A 133 5.86 -14.49 16.53
CA LYS A 133 6.03 -14.71 17.97
C LYS A 133 4.71 -14.91 18.74
N SER A 134 3.58 -15.02 18.03
CA SER A 134 2.29 -15.30 18.65
C SER A 134 1.48 -16.32 17.85
N GLU A 135 0.42 -16.85 18.48
CA GLU A 135 -0.60 -17.67 17.81
C GLU A 135 -1.69 -16.82 17.11
N HIS A 136 -1.67 -15.51 17.32
CA HIS A 136 -2.67 -14.59 16.79
C HIS A 136 -2.23 -14.02 15.43
N VAL A 137 -3.23 -13.61 14.64
CA VAL A 137 -2.99 -12.91 13.38
C VAL A 137 -3.07 -11.39 13.58
N MET A 138 -3.90 -10.91 14.51
CA MET A 138 -4.13 -9.47 14.69
C MET A 138 -4.23 -9.09 16.16
N MET A 139 -3.57 -8.02 16.54
CA MET A 139 -3.66 -7.37 17.85
C MET A 139 -3.99 -5.89 17.69
N VAL A 140 -4.68 -5.28 18.66
CA VAL A 140 -5.13 -3.88 18.54
C VAL A 140 -4.78 -3.04 19.78
N GLY A 141 -4.56 -1.74 19.55
CA GLY A 141 -4.41 -0.72 20.59
C GLY A 141 -3.36 -1.08 21.64
N ARG A 142 -3.68 -0.80 22.90
CA ARG A 142 -2.75 -0.98 24.02
C ARG A 142 -2.21 -2.41 24.16
N GLY A 143 -3.01 -3.42 23.84
CA GLY A 143 -2.55 -4.82 23.88
C GLY A 143 -1.44 -5.09 22.87
N ALA A 144 -1.60 -4.57 21.64
CA ALA A 144 -0.60 -4.67 20.59
C ALA A 144 0.70 -3.94 20.96
N GLU A 145 0.60 -2.75 21.58
CA GLU A 145 1.76 -1.98 22.03
C GLU A 145 2.58 -2.69 23.11
N ILE A 146 1.89 -3.28 24.10
CA ILE A 146 2.54 -4.06 25.18
C ILE A 146 3.25 -5.29 24.59
N PHE A 147 2.57 -6.02 23.71
CA PHE A 147 3.14 -7.19 23.06
C PHE A 147 4.36 -6.83 22.22
N ALA A 148 4.25 -5.79 21.38
CA ALA A 148 5.32 -5.33 20.50
C ALA A 148 6.56 -4.89 21.29
N ALA A 149 6.40 -4.08 22.35
CA ALA A 149 7.48 -3.65 23.23
C ALA A 149 8.18 -4.85 23.91
N ALA A 150 7.41 -5.82 24.42
CA ALA A 150 7.96 -7.04 25.03
C ALA A 150 8.74 -7.92 24.04
N ASN A 151 8.48 -7.74 22.73
CA ASN A 151 9.14 -8.48 21.66
C ASN A 151 10.22 -7.67 20.91
N GLY A 152 10.65 -6.53 21.49
CA GLY A 152 11.81 -5.76 21.00
C GLY A 152 11.48 -4.72 19.91
N CYS A 153 10.19 -4.36 19.73
CA CYS A 153 9.84 -3.24 18.86
C CYS A 153 10.07 -1.91 19.55
N ASP A 154 10.64 -0.94 18.81
CA ASP A 154 10.91 0.40 19.31
C ASP A 154 9.61 1.17 19.61
N THR A 155 9.57 1.79 20.79
CA THR A 155 8.50 2.70 21.18
C THR A 155 8.99 4.14 21.21
N VAL A 156 8.11 5.07 20.84
CA VAL A 156 8.38 6.50 20.80
C VAL A 156 7.25 7.29 21.46
N PRO A 157 7.52 8.50 21.95
CA PRO A 157 6.45 9.37 22.42
C PRO A 157 5.56 9.81 21.24
N PRO A 158 4.26 10.11 21.47
CA PRO A 158 3.34 10.53 20.40
C PRO A 158 3.82 11.75 19.61
N SER A 159 4.60 12.64 20.23
CA SER A 159 5.20 13.80 19.55
C SER A 159 6.17 13.44 18.41
N TYR A 160 6.66 12.21 18.35
CA TYR A 160 7.48 11.71 17.25
C TYR A 160 6.75 11.75 15.89
N PHE A 161 5.44 11.52 15.91
CA PHE A 161 4.60 11.46 14.70
C PHE A 161 4.09 12.83 14.26
N PHE A 162 4.27 13.87 15.10
CA PHE A 162 3.78 15.21 14.78
C PHE A 162 4.51 15.79 13.56
N THR A 163 3.73 16.22 12.56
CA THR A 163 4.20 17.07 11.47
C THR A 163 3.24 18.23 11.29
N GLN A 164 3.75 19.45 11.06
CA GLN A 164 2.92 20.64 10.88
C GLN A 164 1.99 20.50 9.67
N GLU A 165 2.48 19.91 8.57
CA GLU A 165 1.68 19.70 7.36
C GLU A 165 0.42 18.85 7.66
N ARG A 166 0.56 17.76 8.44
CA ARG A 166 -0.57 16.87 8.79
C ARG A 166 -1.52 17.51 9.80
N TRP A 167 -0.97 18.28 10.72
CA TRP A 167 -1.78 19.05 11.66
C TRP A 167 -2.65 20.09 10.93
N ASP A 168 -2.07 20.86 10.03
CA ASP A 168 -2.80 21.85 9.23
C ASP A 168 -3.88 21.20 8.34
N GLN A 169 -3.61 19.97 7.84
CA GLN A 169 -4.62 19.19 7.11
C GLN A 169 -5.82 18.83 8.01
N LEU A 170 -5.58 18.40 9.24
CA LEU A 170 -6.64 18.12 10.20
C LEU A 170 -7.47 19.37 10.46
N GLN A 171 -6.83 20.50 10.79
CA GLN A 171 -7.53 21.76 11.11
C GLN A 171 -8.42 22.21 9.95
N ARG A 172 -7.95 22.13 8.72
CA ARG A 172 -8.77 22.45 7.54
C ARG A 172 -9.99 21.53 7.43
N MET A 173 -9.84 20.22 7.67
CA MET A 173 -10.97 19.29 7.59
C MET A 173 -12.01 19.50 8.69
N ILE A 174 -11.58 19.79 9.91
CA ILE A 174 -12.51 20.12 11.02
C ILE A 174 -13.29 21.39 10.68
N SER A 175 -12.62 22.45 10.23
CA SER A 175 -13.28 23.70 9.84
C SER A 175 -14.28 23.52 8.68
N GLN A 176 -13.97 22.66 7.71
CA GLN A 176 -14.90 22.33 6.61
C GLN A 176 -16.12 21.55 7.10
N GLU A 177 -15.97 20.64 8.06
CA GLU A 177 -17.11 19.94 8.68
C GLU A 177 -18.02 20.92 9.42
N GLU A 178 -17.46 21.83 10.24
CA GLU A 178 -18.21 22.82 10.98
C GLU A 178 -19.00 23.78 10.08
N THR A 179 -18.36 24.27 9.00
CA THR A 179 -19.03 25.13 8.02
C THR A 179 -20.07 24.39 7.20
N GLY A 180 -19.84 23.11 6.87
CA GLY A 180 -20.80 22.25 6.21
C GLY A 180 -22.03 21.98 7.08
N HIS A 181 -21.86 21.75 8.37
CA HIS A 181 -22.97 21.60 9.33
C HIS A 181 -23.75 22.92 9.54
N ALA A 182 -23.07 24.08 9.56
CA ALA A 182 -23.74 25.38 9.63
C ALA A 182 -24.63 25.62 8.41
N ALA A 183 -24.15 25.28 7.20
CA ALA A 183 -24.94 25.36 5.97
C ALA A 183 -26.14 24.38 5.94
N PHE A 184 -26.06 23.23 6.64
CA PHE A 184 -27.14 22.25 6.74
C PHE A 184 -28.27 22.71 7.67
N ASN A 185 -27.96 23.49 8.71
CA ASN A 185 -28.95 24.02 9.66
C ASN A 185 -29.80 25.14 9.07
N ASP A 186 -29.36 25.78 7.97
CA ASP A 186 -30.06 26.85 7.26
C ASP A 186 -30.85 26.37 6.02
N ILE A 187 -30.90 25.05 5.75
CA ILE A 187 -31.61 24.51 4.58
C ILE A 187 -33.06 24.16 4.95
N ASP A 188 -33.99 24.74 4.21
CA ASP A 188 -35.43 24.38 4.22
C ASP A 188 -35.62 22.87 4.00
N PRO A 189 -36.35 22.15 4.90
CA PRO A 189 -36.57 20.70 4.81
C PRO A 189 -37.21 20.19 3.50
N LYS A 190 -37.61 21.09 2.60
CA LYS A 190 -38.24 20.77 1.31
C LYS A 190 -37.29 20.74 0.10
N SER A 191 -36.01 21.02 0.29
CA SER A 191 -35.00 20.99 -0.78
C SER A 191 -34.35 19.61 -0.87
N SER A 192 -34.74 18.83 -1.88
CA SER A 192 -34.27 17.46 -2.14
C SER A 192 -32.96 17.37 -2.93
N SER A 193 -31.94 18.14 -2.59
CA SER A 193 -30.62 18.03 -3.19
C SER A 193 -29.51 17.94 -2.14
N ILE A 194 -29.26 16.73 -1.66
CA ILE A 194 -28.04 16.41 -0.89
C ILE A 194 -26.87 16.34 -1.89
N SER A 195 -26.39 17.50 -2.30
CA SER A 195 -25.17 17.65 -3.08
C SER A 195 -24.16 18.47 -2.29
N GLY A 196 -23.42 17.86 -1.38
CA GLY A 196 -22.47 18.70 -0.70
C GLY A 196 -21.71 18.14 0.47
N VAL A 197 -20.91 17.16 0.29
CA VAL A 197 -19.52 17.11 0.75
C VAL A 197 -18.79 16.39 -0.37
N SER A 198 -18.23 17.17 -1.28
CA SER A 198 -17.38 16.66 -2.33
C SER A 198 -16.24 15.87 -1.68
N GLY A 199 -16.22 14.56 -1.86
CA GLY A 199 -15.15 13.67 -1.40
C GLY A 199 -13.79 13.94 -2.07
N LYS A 200 -13.63 15.11 -2.69
CA LYS A 200 -12.45 15.48 -3.50
C LYS A 200 -11.19 15.80 -2.70
N ASP A 201 -11.30 16.11 -1.39
CA ASP A 201 -10.15 16.50 -0.57
C ASP A 201 -9.70 15.45 0.46
N LYS A 202 -10.30 14.26 0.46
CA LYS A 202 -9.83 13.17 1.32
C LYS A 202 -8.51 12.66 0.76
N LYS A 203 -7.40 13.18 1.28
CA LYS A 203 -6.07 12.67 0.97
C LYS A 203 -5.89 11.34 1.70
N PHE A 204 -5.94 10.28 0.93
CA PHE A 204 -5.54 8.95 1.36
C PHE A 204 -4.03 8.84 1.11
N GLY A 205 -3.36 8.11 1.92
CA GLY A 205 -1.99 7.70 1.71
C GLY A 205 -1.78 6.47 2.58
N THR A 206 -1.06 5.52 2.08
CA THR A 206 -0.75 4.25 2.72
C THR A 206 0.54 3.83 2.06
N VAL A 207 1.47 3.25 2.78
CA VAL A 207 2.66 2.66 2.17
C VAL A 207 2.52 1.16 2.08
N GLY A 208 3.10 0.56 1.05
CA GLY A 208 3.11 -0.87 0.91
C GLY A 208 4.27 -1.37 0.08
N ALA A 209 4.57 -2.65 0.26
CA ALA A 209 5.64 -3.34 -0.45
C ALA A 209 5.26 -4.79 -0.71
N VAL A 210 5.69 -5.29 -1.86
CA VAL A 210 5.66 -6.70 -2.22
C VAL A 210 7.05 -7.10 -2.72
N ALA A 211 7.55 -8.22 -2.26
CA ALA A 211 8.88 -8.72 -2.63
C ALA A 211 8.84 -10.20 -3.02
N LEU A 212 9.74 -10.56 -3.94
CA LEU A 212 10.03 -11.92 -4.37
C LEU A 212 11.51 -12.22 -4.08
N ASP A 213 11.79 -13.19 -3.21
CA ASP A 213 13.15 -13.57 -2.87
C ASP A 213 13.79 -14.57 -3.84
N LYS A 214 15.08 -14.84 -3.63
CA LYS A 214 15.85 -15.78 -4.46
C LYS A 214 15.36 -17.23 -4.37
N SER A 215 14.64 -17.58 -3.30
CA SER A 215 14.00 -18.88 -3.12
C SER A 215 12.64 -18.99 -3.83
N GLY A 216 12.19 -17.90 -4.46
CA GLY A 216 10.90 -17.82 -5.14
C GLY A 216 9.72 -17.66 -4.19
N ASN A 217 9.94 -17.14 -2.98
CA ASN A 217 8.87 -16.85 -2.05
C ASN A 217 8.46 -15.37 -2.12
N LEU A 218 7.16 -15.15 -2.04
CA LEU A 218 6.55 -13.83 -2.00
C LEU A 218 6.25 -13.41 -0.57
N ALA A 219 6.34 -12.11 -0.31
CA ALA A 219 5.79 -11.47 0.87
C ALA A 219 5.13 -10.15 0.49
N ALA A 220 4.13 -9.74 1.26
CA ALA A 220 3.46 -8.45 1.11
C ALA A 220 3.25 -7.78 2.46
N GLY A 221 3.26 -6.46 2.49
CA GLY A 221 2.96 -5.69 3.68
C GLY A 221 2.40 -4.32 3.35
N THR A 222 1.64 -3.77 4.30
CA THR A 222 0.99 -2.46 4.18
C THR A 222 1.04 -1.75 5.52
N SER A 223 1.27 -0.44 5.54
CA SER A 223 1.29 0.38 6.75
C SER A 223 0.65 1.75 6.51
N THR A 224 -0.10 2.27 7.49
CA THR A 224 -0.86 3.51 7.34
C THR A 224 -1.14 4.22 8.66
N GLY A 225 -1.38 5.55 8.58
CA GLY A 225 -2.07 6.34 9.61
C GLY A 225 -3.60 6.40 9.42
N GLY A 226 -4.13 5.77 8.37
CA GLY A 226 -5.55 5.80 8.02
C GLY A 226 -5.99 7.08 7.30
N MET A 227 -7.19 7.57 7.60
CA MET A 227 -7.76 8.80 7.05
C MET A 227 -7.55 9.98 7.99
N THR A 228 -7.25 11.17 7.42
CA THR A 228 -7.28 12.42 8.18
C THR A 228 -8.68 12.64 8.78
N ASN A 229 -8.72 13.08 10.02
CA ASN A 229 -9.96 13.33 10.75
C ASN A 229 -10.82 12.07 11.00
N LYS A 230 -10.22 10.86 10.99
CA LYS A 230 -10.93 9.64 11.36
C LYS A 230 -11.42 9.69 12.81
N LYS A 231 -12.60 9.11 13.05
CA LYS A 231 -13.30 9.13 14.34
C LYS A 231 -13.52 7.71 14.87
N TYR A 232 -13.78 7.60 16.17
CA TYR A 232 -14.26 6.37 16.81
C TYR A 232 -13.36 5.15 16.65
N GLY A 233 -12.02 5.34 16.53
CA GLY A 233 -11.10 4.25 16.32
C GLY A 233 -11.24 3.57 14.94
N ARG A 234 -11.61 4.35 13.92
CA ARG A 234 -11.76 3.82 12.55
C ARG A 234 -10.48 3.14 12.09
N VAL A 235 -10.61 1.92 11.62
CA VAL A 235 -9.58 1.13 10.95
C VAL A 235 -9.95 0.97 9.48
N GLY A 236 -8.97 1.15 8.59
CA GLY A 236 -9.11 0.92 7.14
C GLY A 236 -8.76 -0.51 6.74
N ASP A 237 -8.49 -0.68 5.45
CA ASP A 237 -8.14 -1.97 4.85
C ASP A 237 -6.72 -2.44 5.19
N ALA A 238 -5.78 -1.53 5.43
CA ALA A 238 -4.35 -1.84 5.55
C ALA A 238 -4.01 -2.98 6.55
N PRO A 239 -4.59 -3.06 7.76
CA PRO A 239 -4.29 -4.16 8.69
C PRO A 239 -5.16 -5.41 8.45
N ILE A 240 -6.10 -5.38 7.51
CA ILE A 240 -7.05 -6.48 7.27
C ILE A 240 -6.50 -7.38 6.16
N ILE A 241 -6.07 -8.59 6.55
CA ILE A 241 -5.60 -9.61 5.61
C ILE A 241 -6.74 -10.00 4.66
N GLY A 242 -6.44 -9.96 3.37
CA GLY A 242 -7.41 -10.15 2.29
C GLY A 242 -8.00 -8.84 1.74
N ALA A 243 -7.99 -7.74 2.51
CA ALA A 243 -8.47 -6.45 2.04
C ALA A 243 -7.35 -5.53 1.55
N GLY A 244 -6.48 -5.05 2.46
CA GLY A 244 -5.35 -4.19 2.13
C GLY A 244 -4.06 -4.95 1.82
N THR A 245 -3.89 -6.13 2.40
CA THR A 245 -2.70 -6.97 2.24
C THR A 245 -3.11 -8.42 2.02
N TYR A 246 -2.52 -9.06 1.02
CA TYR A 246 -2.63 -10.50 0.83
C TYR A 246 -1.38 -11.05 0.14
N CYS A 247 -1.00 -12.28 0.47
CA CYS A 247 0.13 -12.91 -0.20
C CYS A 247 -0.06 -14.43 -0.29
N ASN A 248 0.12 -14.97 -1.49
CA ASN A 248 0.06 -16.40 -1.76
C ASN A 248 1.03 -16.74 -2.88
N ASN A 249 1.98 -17.64 -2.63
CA ASN A 249 2.94 -18.11 -3.63
C ASN A 249 2.31 -18.77 -4.86
N ALA A 250 1.07 -19.23 -4.76
CA ALA A 250 0.34 -19.79 -5.92
C ALA A 250 -0.16 -18.71 -6.89
N THR A 251 -0.25 -17.45 -6.44
CA THR A 251 -0.79 -16.33 -7.22
C THR A 251 0.14 -15.12 -7.18
N ALA A 252 -0.06 -14.21 -6.20
CA ALA A 252 0.71 -12.99 -6.06
C ALA A 252 0.78 -12.50 -4.61
N GLY A 253 1.76 -11.61 -4.35
CA GLY A 253 1.71 -10.68 -3.22
C GLY A 253 1.00 -9.40 -3.65
N ILE A 254 0.19 -8.81 -2.76
CA ILE A 254 -0.67 -7.66 -3.05
C ILE A 254 -0.67 -6.68 -1.87
N SER A 255 -0.57 -5.37 -2.19
CA SER A 255 -0.77 -4.29 -1.23
C SER A 255 -1.62 -3.19 -1.85
N SER A 256 -2.59 -2.69 -1.08
CA SER A 256 -3.59 -1.73 -1.52
C SER A 256 -3.46 -0.38 -0.82
N THR A 257 -3.96 0.67 -1.47
CA THR A 257 -4.04 2.03 -0.93
C THR A 257 -5.26 2.74 -1.49
N GLY A 258 -5.99 3.49 -0.66
CA GLY A 258 -7.16 4.23 -1.11
C GLY A 258 -8.22 4.40 -0.05
N TRP A 259 -9.48 4.49 -0.46
CA TRP A 259 -10.60 4.58 0.47
C TRP A 259 -10.94 3.20 1.03
N GLY A 260 -10.37 2.88 2.19
CA GLY A 260 -10.33 1.55 2.79
C GLY A 260 -11.68 0.83 2.92
N GLU A 261 -12.77 1.56 3.13
CA GLU A 261 -14.12 1.00 3.23
C GLU A 261 -14.56 0.20 1.99
N PHE A 262 -14.11 0.62 0.80
CA PHE A 262 -14.40 -0.10 -0.45
C PHE A 262 -13.50 -1.32 -0.60
N TYR A 263 -12.23 -1.23 -0.20
CA TYR A 263 -11.28 -2.34 -0.23
C TYR A 263 -11.67 -3.45 0.76
N ILE A 264 -12.17 -3.08 1.95
CA ILE A 264 -12.71 -4.03 2.93
C ILE A 264 -13.94 -4.75 2.36
N ARG A 265 -14.90 -4.01 1.82
CA ARG A 265 -16.17 -4.57 1.29
C ARG A 265 -15.94 -5.50 0.10
N GLU A 266 -14.96 -5.20 -0.75
CA GLU A 266 -14.57 -6.01 -1.92
C GLU A 266 -13.60 -7.14 -1.56
N VAL A 267 -13.01 -7.13 -0.35
CA VAL A 267 -11.91 -8.04 0.03
C VAL A 267 -10.80 -7.98 -1.02
N ALA A 268 -10.42 -6.77 -1.40
CA ALA A 268 -9.79 -6.43 -2.66
C ALA A 268 -8.50 -7.20 -2.95
N ALA A 269 -7.59 -7.33 -1.97
CA ALA A 269 -6.35 -8.04 -2.16
C ALA A 269 -6.55 -9.55 -2.39
N ASN A 270 -7.44 -10.21 -1.63
CA ASN A 270 -7.75 -11.62 -1.87
C ASN A 270 -8.56 -11.80 -3.16
N ARG A 271 -9.44 -10.86 -3.51
CA ARG A 271 -10.19 -10.88 -4.77
C ARG A 271 -9.24 -10.94 -5.98
N LEU A 272 -8.17 -10.13 -5.98
CA LEU A 272 -7.14 -10.18 -7.03
C LEU A 272 -6.53 -11.58 -7.13
N SER A 273 -6.06 -12.13 -6.02
CA SER A 273 -5.50 -13.48 -5.95
C SER A 273 -6.47 -14.53 -6.48
N SER A 274 -7.75 -14.45 -6.08
CA SER A 274 -8.81 -15.37 -6.54
C SER A 274 -9.08 -15.25 -8.04
N LEU A 275 -9.01 -14.07 -8.62
CA LEU A 275 -9.14 -13.88 -10.08
C LEU A 275 -8.00 -14.54 -10.84
N MET A 276 -6.77 -14.46 -10.33
CA MET A 276 -5.64 -15.20 -10.89
C MET A 276 -5.85 -16.71 -10.79
N GLU A 277 -6.20 -17.22 -9.60
CA GLU A 277 -6.35 -18.65 -9.34
C GLU A 277 -7.53 -19.27 -10.10
N LEU A 278 -8.72 -18.67 -10.04
CA LEU A 278 -9.96 -19.26 -10.54
C LEU A 278 -10.25 -18.90 -11.99
N LYS A 279 -9.72 -17.78 -12.49
CA LYS A 279 -9.96 -17.28 -13.86
C LYS A 279 -8.72 -17.31 -14.74
N GLY A 280 -7.54 -17.60 -14.19
CA GLY A 280 -6.27 -17.59 -14.94
C GLY A 280 -5.88 -16.20 -15.46
N LEU A 281 -6.36 -15.13 -14.83
CA LEU A 281 -5.98 -13.77 -15.23
C LEU A 281 -4.51 -13.51 -14.91
N SER A 282 -3.86 -12.68 -15.73
CA SER A 282 -2.56 -12.12 -15.38
C SER A 282 -2.68 -11.24 -14.13
N VAL A 283 -1.55 -11.01 -13.44
CA VAL A 283 -1.52 -10.13 -12.25
C VAL A 283 -1.99 -8.72 -12.57
N ASP A 284 -1.67 -8.18 -13.75
CA ASP A 284 -2.08 -6.86 -14.22
C ASP A 284 -3.58 -6.81 -14.54
N ASP A 285 -4.11 -7.78 -15.30
CA ASP A 285 -5.54 -7.83 -15.62
C ASP A 285 -6.40 -8.04 -14.37
N ALA A 286 -5.93 -8.84 -13.40
CA ALA A 286 -6.61 -9.04 -12.13
C ALA A 286 -6.62 -7.74 -11.29
N ALA A 287 -5.50 -7.01 -11.23
CA ALA A 287 -5.40 -5.71 -10.56
C ALA A 287 -6.34 -4.68 -11.19
N ARG A 288 -6.32 -4.56 -12.52
CA ARG A 288 -7.21 -3.66 -13.28
C ARG A 288 -8.67 -3.98 -13.01
N ARG A 289 -9.05 -5.25 -13.02
CA ARG A 289 -10.42 -5.69 -12.76
C ARG A 289 -10.90 -5.28 -11.37
N VAL A 290 -10.08 -5.45 -10.34
CA VAL A 290 -10.43 -5.08 -8.96
C VAL A 290 -10.57 -3.55 -8.83
N ILE A 291 -9.66 -2.76 -9.41
CA ILE A 291 -9.74 -1.29 -9.39
C ILE A 291 -10.99 -0.78 -10.12
N ASP A 292 -11.38 -1.41 -11.24
CA ASP A 292 -12.62 -1.08 -11.95
C ASP A 292 -13.87 -1.38 -11.11
N GLU A 293 -13.89 -2.51 -10.39
CA GLU A 293 -15.00 -2.90 -9.50
C GLU A 293 -15.11 -1.93 -8.31
N ILE A 294 -13.99 -1.55 -7.70
CA ILE A 294 -13.94 -0.51 -6.65
C ILE A 294 -14.47 0.83 -7.20
N GLY A 295 -14.05 1.23 -8.41
CA GLY A 295 -14.52 2.46 -9.06
C GLY A 295 -16.04 2.46 -9.29
N LYS A 296 -16.62 1.34 -9.72
CA LYS A 296 -18.08 1.18 -9.89
C LYS A 296 -18.87 1.32 -8.60
N MET A 297 -18.26 0.94 -7.46
CA MET A 297 -18.86 1.15 -6.14
C MET A 297 -18.73 2.60 -5.63
N GLY A 298 -18.01 3.46 -6.33
CA GLY A 298 -17.73 4.84 -5.92
C GLY A 298 -16.43 5.00 -5.10
N GLY A 299 -15.62 3.93 -5.00
CA GLY A 299 -14.31 3.96 -4.33
C GLY A 299 -13.19 4.42 -5.24
N ASN A 300 -12.08 4.82 -4.62
CA ASN A 300 -10.87 5.20 -5.32
C ASN A 300 -9.62 4.70 -4.60
N GLY A 301 -8.51 4.65 -5.33
CA GLY A 301 -7.21 4.22 -4.82
C GLY A 301 -6.39 3.48 -5.85
N GLY A 302 -5.53 2.58 -5.38
CA GLY A 302 -4.66 1.77 -6.22
C GLY A 302 -4.20 0.49 -5.54
N ILE A 303 -3.61 -0.38 -6.33
CA ILE A 303 -3.07 -1.68 -5.92
C ILE A 303 -1.71 -1.87 -6.57
N ILE A 304 -0.75 -2.39 -5.81
CA ILE A 304 0.45 -3.03 -6.36
C ILE A 304 0.35 -4.54 -6.15
N ALA A 305 0.83 -5.28 -7.12
CA ALA A 305 0.90 -6.74 -7.07
C ALA A 305 2.15 -7.26 -7.80
N LEU A 306 2.68 -8.39 -7.33
CA LEU A 306 3.85 -9.06 -7.91
C LEU A 306 3.64 -10.57 -7.84
N ASP A 307 3.80 -11.27 -8.97
CA ASP A 307 3.75 -12.74 -9.03
C ASP A 307 5.15 -13.38 -8.95
N LYS A 308 5.21 -14.70 -8.89
CA LYS A 308 6.47 -15.46 -8.83
C LYS A 308 7.31 -15.41 -10.12
N ALA A 309 6.70 -15.06 -11.24
CA ALA A 309 7.42 -14.90 -12.51
C ALA A 309 8.07 -13.52 -12.61
N GLY A 310 7.76 -12.61 -11.66
CA GLY A 310 8.25 -11.24 -11.68
C GLY A 310 7.38 -10.30 -12.52
N ASN A 311 6.15 -10.70 -12.84
CA ASN A 311 5.18 -9.82 -13.47
C ASN A 311 4.56 -8.89 -12.40
N VAL A 312 4.32 -7.64 -12.78
CA VAL A 312 3.85 -6.58 -11.89
C VAL A 312 2.49 -6.05 -12.37
N GLY A 313 1.57 -5.84 -11.42
CA GLY A 313 0.38 -5.02 -11.61
C GLY A 313 0.48 -3.76 -10.73
N MET A 314 0.26 -2.57 -11.30
CA MET A 314 0.27 -1.28 -10.57
C MET A 314 -0.90 -0.42 -11.04
N GLU A 315 -2.11 -0.82 -10.69
CA GLU A 315 -3.34 -0.22 -11.19
C GLU A 315 -3.97 0.75 -10.18
N PHE A 316 -4.52 1.85 -10.67
CA PHE A 316 -5.16 2.88 -9.84
C PHE A 316 -6.16 3.72 -10.65
N ASN A 317 -7.18 4.27 -9.96
CA ASN A 317 -8.22 5.13 -10.54
C ASN A 317 -8.22 6.57 -9.98
N THR A 318 -7.13 6.96 -9.32
CA THR A 318 -6.88 8.33 -8.84
C THR A 318 -6.05 9.13 -9.84
N PRO A 319 -5.92 10.48 -9.71
CA PRO A 319 -5.03 11.29 -10.54
C PRO A 319 -3.55 10.89 -10.50
N GLY A 320 -3.09 10.33 -9.36
CA GLY A 320 -1.72 9.84 -9.22
C GLY A 320 -1.59 8.80 -8.11
N MET A 321 -0.48 8.07 -8.17
CA MET A 321 -0.05 7.08 -7.19
C MET A 321 1.48 7.10 -7.12
N TYR A 322 2.04 7.35 -5.95
CA TYR A 322 3.47 7.14 -5.70
C TYR A 322 3.75 5.66 -5.76
N ARG A 323 4.57 5.23 -6.71
CA ARG A 323 4.88 3.82 -6.92
C ARG A 323 6.24 3.63 -7.55
N GLY A 324 6.81 2.45 -7.31
CA GLY A 324 8.09 2.10 -7.91
C GLY A 324 8.33 0.61 -7.90
N MET A 325 9.28 0.18 -8.70
CA MET A 325 9.70 -1.20 -8.81
C MET A 325 11.20 -1.31 -9.06
N ILE A 326 11.78 -2.42 -8.69
CA ILE A 326 13.18 -2.75 -8.92
C ILE A 326 13.28 -4.14 -9.52
N ASP A 327 14.12 -4.29 -10.55
CA ASP A 327 14.35 -5.57 -11.21
C ASP A 327 15.46 -6.39 -10.52
N GLU A 328 15.67 -7.61 -10.99
CA GLU A 328 16.71 -8.54 -10.48
C GLU A 328 18.13 -8.01 -10.63
N ASN A 329 18.37 -7.03 -11.50
CA ASN A 329 19.65 -6.38 -11.73
C ASN A 329 19.85 -5.12 -10.88
N GLY A 330 18.84 -4.72 -10.09
CA GLY A 330 18.87 -3.54 -9.25
C GLY A 330 18.47 -2.25 -9.96
N LYS A 331 17.87 -2.33 -11.16
CA LYS A 331 17.39 -1.15 -11.87
C LYS A 331 16.07 -0.68 -11.27
N VAL A 332 16.07 0.54 -10.74
CA VAL A 332 14.91 1.20 -10.15
C VAL A 332 14.09 1.94 -11.21
N SER A 333 12.76 1.86 -11.11
CA SER A 333 11.80 2.67 -11.86
C SER A 333 10.78 3.28 -10.91
N ILE A 334 10.60 4.61 -10.96
CA ILE A 334 9.69 5.36 -10.10
C ILE A 334 8.65 6.09 -10.95
N PHE A 335 7.39 6.04 -10.52
CA PHE A 335 6.25 6.69 -11.18
C PHE A 335 5.39 7.42 -10.14
N ILE A 336 4.77 8.51 -10.53
CA ILE A 336 3.91 9.32 -9.64
C ILE A 336 2.55 9.58 -10.29
N TYR A 337 2.53 10.04 -11.52
CA TYR A 337 1.33 10.48 -12.21
C TYR A 337 0.71 9.36 -13.06
N LYS A 338 -0.53 9.58 -13.49
CA LYS A 338 -1.17 8.79 -14.53
C LYS A 338 -0.62 9.25 -15.87
N GLU A 339 -0.16 8.32 -16.70
CA GLU A 339 0.28 8.57 -18.08
C GLU A 339 -0.90 8.80 -19.00
#